data_c55790bbf3f3199138a5b474423ac034
#
_entry.id   c55790bbf3f3199138a5b474423ac034
#
_cell.length_a   1.000
_cell.length_b   1.000
_cell.length_c   1.000
_cell.angle_alpha   90.00
_cell.angle_beta   90.00
_cell.angle_gamma   90.00
#
_symmetry.space_group_name_H-M   'P 1'
#
loop_
_entity.id
_entity.type
_entity.pdbx_description
1 polymer ?
#
loop_
_entity_poly.entity_id
_entity_poly.type
_entity_poly.pdbx_seq_one_letter_code
_entity_poly.pdbx_strand_id
1 'polypeptide(L)'
;MRAQRLWLLILNITFNLVMGFILPVNTIFIHKNLHESLVTAGFALMVYSAFMMIGNALGGVMFDRFSKRGTLYIGYGISIISLLGMSVHHVWPTYAIMLFTLGFGMGLVYTAVNAYTAFIAEQMTGNSRVIFNNMYLAANIGIAIGSTAVGFIFKWSIFLTFFIPMLLFVISVVILMLKANVLDHVREQDDEDIKRYESSEVKDPRIEIGVNRFRLNIFVICASIFIVWLGYSQWDSNLSAYMLNQGYTTREYGLVFTVNAASLLIIQPVMNRVVSKVFKLLKYQIFLGTIIMGLSFLLLPGAKTYLAFIISMLVLTVGESMVFPTIPALLSKMSTNRNRGTFQSFYSIFGSLGRAIGPYAGSLIITALSFSTLFVGITISMIIVAIAMIGVKELG
;
A
#
# COMPACT_ATOMS: atom_id res chain seq x y z
N MET A 1 -0.24 -10.99 22.33
CA MET A 1 -0.77 -11.10 20.97
C MET A 1 -1.99 -10.24 20.65
N ARG A 2 -3.14 -10.27 21.37
CA ARG A 2 -4.29 -9.38 21.10
C ARG A 2 -3.91 -7.90 21.24
N ALA A 3 -3.18 -7.53 22.28
CA ALA A 3 -2.73 -6.16 22.52
C ALA A 3 -1.73 -5.69 21.46
N GLN A 4 -0.76 -6.51 21.04
CA GLN A 4 0.19 -6.19 19.95
C GLN A 4 -0.54 -5.85 18.66
N ARG A 5 -1.50 -6.71 18.25
CA ARG A 5 -2.30 -6.50 17.03
C ARG A 5 -3.11 -5.22 17.11
N LEU A 6 -3.72 -4.93 18.27
CA LEU A 6 -4.51 -3.71 18.45
C LEU A 6 -3.65 -2.45 18.26
N TRP A 7 -2.50 -2.38 18.95
CA TRP A 7 -1.62 -1.21 18.84
C TRP A 7 -1.03 -1.04 17.44
N LEU A 8 -0.68 -2.14 16.79
CA LEU A 8 -0.21 -2.09 15.41
C LEU A 8 -1.31 -1.65 14.44
N LEU A 9 -2.55 -2.11 14.64
CA LEU A 9 -3.71 -1.63 13.87
C LEU A 9 -3.94 -0.13 14.05
N ILE A 10 -3.82 0.38 15.28
CA ILE A 10 -3.96 1.82 15.55
C ILE A 10 -2.87 2.61 14.81
N LEU A 11 -1.60 2.19 14.89
CA LEU A 11 -0.51 2.85 14.16
C LEU A 11 -0.73 2.81 12.65
N ASN A 12 -1.22 1.70 12.10
CA ASN A 12 -1.51 1.55 10.68
C ASN A 12 -2.69 2.44 10.24
N ILE A 13 -3.78 2.49 11.02
CA ILE A 13 -4.92 3.38 10.74
C ILE A 13 -4.46 4.83 10.76
N THR A 14 -3.70 5.25 11.78
CA THR A 14 -3.22 6.62 11.92
C THR A 14 -2.31 7.01 10.76
N PHE A 15 -1.38 6.13 10.36
CA PHE A 15 -0.53 6.35 9.20
C PHE A 15 -1.34 6.55 7.92
N ASN A 16 -2.30 5.66 7.65
CA ASN A 16 -3.12 5.74 6.44
C ASN A 16 -4.12 6.90 6.47
N LEU A 17 -4.57 7.30 7.65
CA LEU A 17 -5.38 8.51 7.81
C LEU A 17 -4.57 9.75 7.41
N VAL A 18 -3.31 9.86 7.83
CA VAL A 18 -2.38 10.92 7.38
C VAL A 18 -2.17 10.86 5.87
N MET A 19 -1.99 9.66 5.28
CA MET A 19 -1.93 9.49 3.82
C MET A 19 -3.17 10.07 3.14
N GLY A 20 -4.37 9.78 3.67
CA GLY A 20 -5.63 10.31 3.17
C GLY A 20 -5.73 11.84 3.24
N PHE A 21 -5.11 12.49 4.23
CA PHE A 21 -5.02 13.95 4.28
C PHE A 21 -4.10 14.52 3.20
N ILE A 22 -2.96 13.87 2.96
CA ILE A 22 -1.88 14.42 2.13
C ILE A 22 -2.15 14.23 0.64
N LEU A 23 -2.55 13.02 0.21
CA LEU A 23 -2.64 12.69 -1.22
C LEU A 23 -3.56 13.60 -2.05
N PRO A 24 -4.81 13.90 -1.63
CA PRO A 24 -5.73 14.69 -2.45
C PRO A 24 -5.36 16.16 -2.56
N VAL A 25 -4.65 16.69 -1.55
CA VAL A 25 -4.46 18.14 -1.38
C VAL A 25 -3.23 18.66 -2.12
N ASN A 26 -2.16 17.89 -2.22
CA ASN A 26 -0.88 18.40 -2.73
C ASN A 26 -0.97 19.03 -4.11
N THR A 27 -1.62 18.36 -5.08
CA THR A 27 -1.76 18.90 -6.44
C THR A 27 -2.53 20.23 -6.44
N ILE A 28 -3.64 20.25 -5.70
CA ILE A 28 -4.48 21.45 -5.61
C ILE A 28 -3.73 22.58 -4.91
N PHE A 29 -3.04 22.28 -3.81
CA PHE A 29 -2.31 23.26 -3.03
C PHE A 29 -1.15 23.87 -3.83
N ILE A 30 -0.33 23.04 -4.48
CA ILE A 30 0.81 23.52 -5.30
C ILE A 30 0.29 24.39 -6.45
N HIS A 31 -0.79 23.93 -7.14
CA HIS A 31 -1.28 24.65 -8.32
C HIS A 31 -2.08 25.91 -7.96
N LYS A 32 -3.04 25.82 -7.01
CA LYS A 32 -3.95 26.91 -6.72
C LYS A 32 -3.45 27.89 -5.65
N ASN A 33 -2.74 27.39 -4.63
CA ASN A 33 -2.34 28.23 -3.51
C ASN A 33 -0.90 28.72 -3.63
N LEU A 34 0.01 27.91 -4.21
CA LEU A 34 1.39 28.33 -4.49
C LEU A 34 1.56 28.92 -5.90
N HIS A 35 0.47 28.96 -6.72
CA HIS A 35 0.45 29.48 -8.08
C HIS A 35 1.47 28.84 -9.04
N GLU A 36 1.85 27.58 -8.77
CA GLU A 36 2.76 26.82 -9.60
C GLU A 36 2.01 26.11 -10.74
N SER A 37 2.75 25.75 -11.82
CA SER A 37 2.15 25.01 -12.93
C SER A 37 1.73 23.60 -12.50
N LEU A 38 0.75 23.01 -13.21
CA LEU A 38 0.39 21.59 -13.02
C LEU A 38 1.56 20.64 -13.29
N VAL A 39 2.46 21.03 -14.21
CA VAL A 39 3.67 20.29 -14.50
C VAL A 39 4.61 20.29 -13.30
N THR A 40 4.79 21.47 -12.66
CA THR A 40 5.57 21.61 -11.42
C THR A 40 4.96 20.77 -10.30
N ALA A 41 3.63 20.78 -10.14
CA ALA A 41 2.95 19.96 -9.15
C ALA A 41 3.17 18.46 -9.41
N GLY A 42 3.03 18.01 -10.66
CA GLY A 42 3.28 16.63 -11.05
C GLY A 42 4.73 16.20 -10.82
N PHE A 43 5.69 17.06 -11.13
CA PHE A 43 7.12 16.84 -10.86
C PHE A 43 7.39 16.72 -9.35
N ALA A 44 6.82 17.60 -8.53
CA ALA A 44 6.96 17.53 -7.08
C ALA A 44 6.43 16.21 -6.51
N LEU A 45 5.28 15.73 -6.98
CA LEU A 45 4.71 14.45 -6.57
C LEU A 45 5.56 13.24 -7.04
N MET A 46 6.15 13.33 -8.21
CA MET A 46 7.10 12.32 -8.69
C MET A 46 8.34 12.25 -7.78
N VAL A 47 8.93 13.39 -7.41
CA VAL A 47 10.09 13.47 -6.51
C VAL A 47 9.69 12.99 -5.10
N TYR A 48 8.52 13.38 -4.58
CA TYR A 48 7.95 12.85 -3.33
C TYR A 48 7.91 11.31 -3.34
N SER A 49 7.40 10.73 -4.44
CA SER A 49 7.31 9.27 -4.59
C SER A 49 8.69 8.62 -4.65
N ALA A 50 9.68 9.25 -5.30
CA ALA A 50 11.06 8.77 -5.33
C ALA A 50 11.70 8.78 -3.93
N PHE A 51 11.50 9.85 -3.14
CA PHE A 51 11.97 9.92 -1.76
C PHE A 51 11.27 8.89 -0.87
N MET A 52 9.97 8.65 -1.08
CA MET A 52 9.24 7.60 -0.39
C MET A 52 9.80 6.20 -0.71
N MET A 53 10.18 5.94 -1.97
CA MET A 53 10.85 4.69 -2.35
C MET A 53 12.21 4.52 -1.67
N ILE A 54 13.00 5.58 -1.59
CA ILE A 54 14.29 5.56 -0.86
C ILE A 54 14.03 5.26 0.62
N GLY A 55 13.05 5.94 1.23
CA GLY A 55 12.62 5.69 2.60
C GLY A 55 12.14 4.25 2.80
N ASN A 56 11.38 3.68 1.86
CA ASN A 56 10.94 2.29 1.90
C ASN A 56 12.13 1.32 1.90
N ALA A 57 13.10 1.52 1.01
CA ALA A 57 14.29 0.67 0.90
C ALA A 57 15.16 0.72 2.16
N LEU A 58 15.46 1.94 2.63
CA LEU A 58 16.25 2.14 3.85
C LEU A 58 15.49 1.68 5.10
N GLY A 59 14.18 1.88 5.16
CA GLY A 59 13.34 1.44 6.26
C GLY A 59 13.39 -0.07 6.47
N GLY A 60 13.41 -0.86 5.39
CA GLY A 60 13.58 -2.31 5.47
C GLY A 60 14.93 -2.71 6.07
N VAL A 61 16.01 -2.10 5.58
CA VAL A 61 17.37 -2.37 6.09
C VAL A 61 17.53 -1.91 7.54
N MET A 62 17.01 -0.73 7.87
CA MET A 62 17.08 -0.18 9.24
C MET A 62 16.29 -1.03 10.23
N PHE A 63 15.11 -1.51 9.84
CA PHE A 63 14.30 -2.39 10.66
C PHE A 63 15.00 -3.71 10.96
N ASP A 64 15.63 -4.33 9.95
CA ASP A 64 16.26 -5.64 10.08
C ASP A 64 17.63 -5.59 10.79
N ARG A 65 18.44 -4.52 10.55
CA ARG A 65 19.84 -4.48 10.98
C ARG A 65 20.13 -3.58 12.17
N PHE A 66 19.31 -2.54 12.40
CA PHE A 66 19.59 -1.56 13.46
C PHE A 66 18.57 -1.63 14.58
N SER A 67 17.35 -1.17 14.35
CA SER A 67 16.33 -1.13 15.39
C SER A 67 14.93 -1.05 14.80
N LYS A 68 14.05 -1.98 15.20
CA LYS A 68 12.64 -1.97 14.84
C LYS A 68 11.97 -0.67 15.28
N ARG A 69 12.13 -0.30 16.57
CA ARG A 69 11.58 0.95 17.15
C ARG A 69 12.26 2.18 16.58
N GLY A 70 13.59 2.15 16.45
CA GLY A 70 14.39 3.26 15.94
C GLY A 70 13.95 3.69 14.54
N THR A 71 13.65 2.74 13.66
CA THR A 71 13.14 3.03 12.31
C THR A 71 11.82 3.79 12.36
N LEU A 72 10.88 3.40 13.24
CA LEU A 72 9.61 4.13 13.42
C LEU A 72 9.82 5.52 14.01
N TYR A 73 10.66 5.65 15.05
CA TYR A 73 10.95 6.97 15.65
C TYR A 73 11.56 7.95 14.66
N ILE A 74 12.54 7.50 13.87
CA ILE A 74 13.17 8.31 12.84
C ILE A 74 12.15 8.69 11.75
N GLY A 75 11.38 7.73 11.26
CA GLY A 75 10.38 7.97 10.23
C GLY A 75 9.29 8.94 10.67
N TYR A 76 8.72 8.75 11.86
CA TYR A 76 7.77 9.69 12.44
C TYR A 76 8.39 11.06 12.72
N GLY A 77 9.62 11.11 13.27
CA GLY A 77 10.32 12.37 13.57
C GLY A 77 10.52 13.23 12.32
N ILE A 78 11.02 12.63 11.24
CA ILE A 78 11.19 13.32 9.94
C ILE A 78 9.82 13.80 9.42
N SER A 79 8.81 12.94 9.47
CA SER A 79 7.46 13.28 9.00
C SER A 79 6.81 14.41 9.80
N ILE A 80 6.98 14.43 11.13
CA ILE A 80 6.47 15.47 12.03
C ILE A 80 7.13 16.82 11.70
N ILE A 81 8.46 16.85 11.54
CA ILE A 81 9.19 18.09 11.19
C ILE A 81 8.74 18.60 9.81
N SER A 82 8.59 17.71 8.84
CA SER A 82 8.12 18.06 7.50
C SER A 82 6.70 18.62 7.52
N LEU A 83 5.76 17.98 8.21
CA LEU A 83 4.38 18.43 8.32
C LEU A 83 4.25 19.74 9.09
N LEU A 84 5.06 19.94 10.13
CA LEU A 84 5.14 21.22 10.85
C LEU A 84 5.66 22.32 9.91
N GLY A 85 6.72 22.06 9.15
CA GLY A 85 7.21 22.99 8.14
C GLY A 85 6.15 23.33 7.09
N MET A 86 5.43 22.31 6.57
CA MET A 86 4.32 22.52 5.63
C MET A 86 3.13 23.26 6.23
N SER A 87 2.90 23.19 7.53
CA SER A 87 1.81 23.92 8.19
C SER A 87 2.11 25.41 8.36
N VAL A 88 3.40 25.78 8.46
CA VAL A 88 3.83 27.16 8.74
C VAL A 88 4.33 27.88 7.49
N HIS A 89 5.08 27.19 6.63
CA HIS A 89 5.72 27.76 5.45
C HIS A 89 5.00 27.37 4.15
N HIS A 90 4.17 28.26 3.65
CA HIS A 90 3.36 28.07 2.44
C HIS A 90 4.00 28.80 1.24
N VAL A 91 5.31 28.59 1.02
CA VAL A 91 6.09 29.25 -0.03
C VAL A 91 6.87 28.22 -0.83
N TRP A 92 6.89 28.38 -2.15
CA TRP A 92 7.74 27.63 -3.05
C TRP A 92 9.17 28.21 -3.03
N PRO A 93 10.25 27.43 -3.02
CA PRO A 93 10.32 25.96 -3.09
C PRO A 93 10.34 25.23 -1.73
N THR A 94 10.24 25.96 -0.60
CA THR A 94 10.35 25.37 0.76
C THR A 94 9.32 24.26 0.97
N TYR A 95 8.09 24.48 0.50
CA TYR A 95 7.03 23.48 0.57
C TYR A 95 7.43 22.17 -0.14
N ALA A 96 8.03 22.27 -1.34
CA ALA A 96 8.49 21.09 -2.08
C ALA A 96 9.54 20.30 -1.31
N ILE A 97 10.52 20.98 -0.70
CA ILE A 97 11.56 20.34 0.12
C ILE A 97 10.92 19.60 1.30
N MET A 98 9.96 20.24 2.00
CA MET A 98 9.23 19.58 3.10
C MET A 98 8.40 18.40 2.61
N LEU A 99 7.80 18.49 1.42
CA LEU A 99 7.06 17.39 0.81
C LEU A 99 7.99 16.20 0.49
N PHE A 100 9.20 16.44 -0.03
CA PHE A 100 10.17 15.38 -0.34
C PHE A 100 10.67 14.68 0.92
N THR A 101 11.01 15.44 1.96
CA THR A 101 11.43 14.90 3.25
C THR A 101 10.28 14.16 3.94
N LEU A 102 9.03 14.62 3.80
CA LEU A 102 7.84 13.89 4.24
C LEU A 102 7.74 12.53 3.54
N GLY A 103 7.93 12.48 2.22
CA GLY A 103 7.92 11.24 1.46
C GLY A 103 8.93 10.23 2.03
N PHE A 104 10.15 10.67 2.28
CA PHE A 104 11.19 9.83 2.87
C PHE A 104 10.80 9.28 4.24
N GLY A 105 10.33 10.15 5.17
CA GLY A 105 9.87 9.74 6.49
C GLY A 105 8.70 8.75 6.44
N MET A 106 7.73 9.02 5.58
CA MET A 106 6.57 8.13 5.39
C MET A 106 6.97 6.77 4.81
N GLY A 107 7.98 6.72 3.93
CA GLY A 107 8.54 5.47 3.43
C GLY A 107 9.12 4.60 4.55
N LEU A 108 9.91 5.20 5.45
CA LEU A 108 10.45 4.51 6.64
C LEU A 108 9.33 3.91 7.50
N VAL A 109 8.30 4.73 7.83
CA VAL A 109 7.17 4.29 8.66
C VAL A 109 6.38 3.19 7.98
N TYR A 110 6.04 3.34 6.70
CA TYR A 110 5.25 2.38 5.96
C TYR A 110 5.90 0.99 5.94
N THR A 111 7.18 0.94 5.60
CA THR A 111 7.93 -0.33 5.58
C THR A 111 8.08 -0.92 6.97
N ALA A 112 8.34 -0.11 8.00
CA ALA A 112 8.45 -0.59 9.37
C ALA A 112 7.13 -1.15 9.91
N VAL A 113 5.98 -0.52 9.64
CA VAL A 113 4.65 -1.04 10.02
C VAL A 113 4.37 -2.37 9.32
N ASN A 114 4.69 -2.50 8.03
CA ASN A 114 4.55 -3.75 7.30
C ASN A 114 5.49 -4.85 7.84
N ALA A 115 6.73 -4.51 8.20
CA ALA A 115 7.68 -5.44 8.80
C ALA A 115 7.26 -5.89 10.21
N TYR A 116 6.70 -4.99 11.04
CA TYR A 116 6.07 -5.38 12.32
C TYR A 116 4.85 -6.28 12.09
N THR A 117 4.06 -6.03 11.04
CA THR A 117 2.94 -6.91 10.69
C THR A 117 3.44 -8.32 10.38
N ALA A 118 4.50 -8.44 9.59
CA ALA A 118 5.12 -9.72 9.28
C ALA A 118 5.72 -10.40 10.53
N PHE A 119 6.39 -9.63 11.40
CA PHE A 119 6.95 -10.10 12.66
C PHE A 119 5.87 -10.68 13.60
N ILE A 120 4.72 -10.01 13.74
CA ILE A 120 3.62 -10.50 14.57
C ILE A 120 2.90 -11.66 13.89
N ALA A 121 2.78 -11.65 12.56
CA ALA A 121 2.16 -12.73 11.80
C ALA A 121 2.85 -14.07 12.00
N GLU A 122 4.19 -14.07 12.12
CA GLU A 122 4.99 -15.27 12.34
C GLU A 122 4.75 -15.89 13.73
N GLN A 123 4.54 -15.05 14.75
CA GLN A 123 4.27 -15.52 16.12
C GLN A 123 2.85 -16.11 16.27
N MET A 124 2.01 -16.03 15.23
CA MET A 124 0.65 -16.56 15.27
C MET A 124 0.63 -18.04 14.89
N THR A 125 0.13 -18.86 15.79
CA THR A 125 -0.29 -20.23 15.47
C THR A 125 -1.57 -20.15 14.63
N GLY A 126 -1.47 -20.19 13.31
CA GLY A 126 -2.63 -20.13 12.42
C GLY A 126 -2.41 -19.34 11.12
N ASN A 127 -3.48 -18.83 10.54
CA ASN A 127 -3.44 -18.18 9.24
C ASN A 127 -2.88 -16.74 9.36
N SER A 128 -1.59 -16.56 9.04
CA SER A 128 -0.91 -15.25 9.02
C SER A 128 -1.58 -14.23 8.10
N ARG A 129 -2.31 -14.69 7.07
CA ARG A 129 -3.06 -13.82 6.16
C ARG A 129 -4.08 -12.94 6.88
N VAL A 130 -4.66 -13.42 7.99
CA VAL A 130 -5.69 -12.68 8.73
C VAL A 130 -5.16 -11.32 9.23
N ILE A 131 -3.91 -11.26 9.71
CA ILE A 131 -3.35 -9.99 10.18
C ILE A 131 -3.12 -9.02 9.02
N PHE A 132 -2.60 -9.49 7.87
CA PHE A 132 -2.42 -8.65 6.69
C PHE A 132 -3.75 -8.14 6.12
N ASN A 133 -4.78 -8.99 6.12
CA ASN A 133 -6.15 -8.59 5.75
C ASN A 133 -6.71 -7.49 6.66
N ASN A 134 -6.51 -7.63 7.97
CA ASN A 134 -6.96 -6.62 8.94
C ASN A 134 -6.19 -5.31 8.77
N MET A 135 -4.88 -5.39 8.52
CA MET A 135 -4.04 -4.20 8.23
C MET A 135 -4.48 -3.51 6.95
N TYR A 136 -4.78 -4.26 5.90
CA TYR A 136 -5.28 -3.72 4.64
C TYR A 136 -6.63 -3.02 4.81
N LEU A 137 -7.58 -3.66 5.50
CA LEU A 137 -8.88 -3.06 5.79
C LEU A 137 -8.75 -1.78 6.64
N ALA A 138 -7.90 -1.84 7.67
CA ALA A 138 -7.61 -0.70 8.53
C ALA A 138 -6.97 0.46 7.75
N ALA A 139 -6.10 0.16 6.79
CA ALA A 139 -5.49 1.16 5.91
C ALA A 139 -6.55 1.87 5.05
N ASN A 140 -7.45 1.13 4.42
CA ASN A 140 -8.52 1.71 3.60
C ASN A 140 -9.49 2.56 4.42
N ILE A 141 -9.84 2.14 5.64
CA ILE A 141 -10.64 2.95 6.58
C ILE A 141 -9.90 4.25 6.91
N GLY A 142 -8.60 4.17 7.22
CA GLY A 142 -7.77 5.34 7.50
C GLY A 142 -7.77 6.34 6.34
N ILE A 143 -7.46 5.86 5.12
CA ILE A 143 -7.44 6.71 3.91
C ILE A 143 -8.82 7.35 3.68
N ALA A 144 -9.90 6.59 3.77
CA ALA A 144 -11.26 7.09 3.52
C ALA A 144 -11.64 8.22 4.51
N ILE A 145 -11.36 8.01 5.81
CA ILE A 145 -11.61 9.04 6.84
C ILE A 145 -10.75 10.27 6.59
N GLY A 146 -9.44 10.09 6.31
CA GLY A 146 -8.50 11.18 6.06
C GLY A 146 -8.89 12.01 4.84
N SER A 147 -9.19 11.37 3.71
CA SER A 147 -9.59 12.05 2.47
C SER A 147 -10.92 12.79 2.60
N THR A 148 -11.86 12.25 3.37
CA THR A 148 -13.11 12.92 3.66
C THR A 148 -12.86 14.14 4.56
N ALA A 149 -12.13 13.97 5.65
CA ALA A 149 -11.86 15.04 6.62
C ALA A 149 -11.11 16.21 5.96
N VAL A 150 -10.09 15.94 5.17
CA VAL A 150 -9.31 17.00 4.51
C VAL A 150 -10.14 17.79 3.52
N GLY A 151 -11.12 17.19 2.84
CA GLY A 151 -12.02 17.90 1.94
C GLY A 151 -12.80 19.04 2.61
N PHE A 152 -13.11 18.92 3.89
CA PHE A 152 -13.72 19.97 4.69
C PHE A 152 -12.69 20.94 5.28
N ILE A 153 -11.62 20.41 5.88
CA ILE A 153 -10.61 21.17 6.63
C ILE A 153 -9.82 22.10 5.70
N PHE A 154 -9.46 21.65 4.51
CA PHE A 154 -8.68 22.42 3.55
C PHE A 154 -9.37 23.74 3.14
N LYS A 155 -10.70 23.77 3.09
CA LYS A 155 -11.47 24.98 2.80
C LYS A 155 -11.42 26.01 3.93
N TRP A 156 -11.23 25.55 5.18
CA TRP A 156 -11.23 26.42 6.36
C TRP A 156 -9.84 26.94 6.70
N SER A 157 -8.83 26.08 6.65
CA SER A 157 -7.49 26.44 7.06
C SER A 157 -6.44 25.51 6.44
N ILE A 158 -5.51 26.12 5.70
CA ILE A 158 -4.34 25.46 5.17
C ILE A 158 -3.44 24.98 6.33
N PHE A 159 -3.27 25.82 7.37
CA PHE A 159 -2.51 25.45 8.55
C PHE A 159 -3.02 24.12 9.16
N LEU A 160 -4.32 24.03 9.44
CA LEU A 160 -4.93 22.83 10.04
C LEU A 160 -4.81 21.61 9.13
N THR A 161 -4.79 21.79 7.82
CA THR A 161 -4.65 20.71 6.83
C THR A 161 -3.36 19.90 7.04
N PHE A 162 -2.27 20.56 7.43
CA PHE A 162 -0.99 19.89 7.68
C PHE A 162 -0.69 19.71 9.17
N PHE A 163 -1.25 20.54 10.02
CA PHE A 163 -1.05 20.47 11.47
C PHE A 163 -1.76 19.27 12.11
N ILE A 164 -2.99 18.95 11.66
CA ILE A 164 -3.72 17.77 12.18
C ILE A 164 -2.97 16.45 11.87
N PRO A 165 -2.51 16.17 10.64
CA PRO A 165 -1.65 15.04 10.36
C PRO A 165 -0.38 14.99 11.21
N MET A 166 0.24 16.15 11.47
CA MET A 166 1.40 16.25 12.37
C MET A 166 1.04 15.78 13.78
N LEU A 167 -0.06 16.26 14.35
CA LEU A 167 -0.54 15.84 15.68
C LEU A 167 -0.84 14.33 15.72
N LEU A 168 -1.41 13.76 14.68
CA LEU A 168 -1.66 12.33 14.59
C LEU A 168 -0.35 11.52 14.65
N PHE A 169 0.71 12.00 14.01
CA PHE A 169 2.02 11.37 14.11
C PHE A 169 2.67 11.56 15.47
N VAL A 170 2.50 12.71 16.13
CA VAL A 170 2.93 12.90 17.52
C VAL A 170 2.22 11.90 18.44
N ILE A 171 0.90 11.72 18.29
CA ILE A 171 0.14 10.71 19.03
C ILE A 171 0.70 9.29 18.75
N SER A 172 1.04 8.98 17.50
CA SER A 172 1.64 7.69 17.14
C SER A 172 3.00 7.47 17.84
N VAL A 173 3.83 8.51 17.95
CA VAL A 173 5.09 8.46 18.71
C VAL A 173 4.84 8.22 20.20
N VAL A 174 3.88 8.92 20.79
CA VAL A 174 3.50 8.72 22.20
C VAL A 174 2.99 7.29 22.44
N ILE A 175 2.13 6.77 21.55
CA ILE A 175 1.67 5.38 21.61
C ILE A 175 2.86 4.42 21.52
N LEU A 176 3.78 4.66 20.60
CA LEU A 176 4.98 3.84 20.44
C LEU A 176 5.85 3.86 21.70
N MET A 177 6.04 5.02 22.34
CA MET A 177 6.80 5.15 23.59
C MET A 177 6.15 4.36 24.73
N LEU A 178 4.84 4.48 24.88
CA LEU A 178 4.10 3.84 25.99
C LEU A 178 3.92 2.33 25.77
N LYS A 179 3.87 1.85 24.53
CA LYS A 179 3.51 0.46 24.18
C LYS A 179 4.61 -0.29 23.43
N ALA A 180 5.80 0.26 23.35
CA ALA A 180 6.92 -0.35 22.66
C ALA A 180 7.24 -1.76 23.17
N ASN A 181 7.24 -1.96 24.49
CA ASN A 181 7.48 -3.28 25.08
C ASN A 181 6.39 -4.30 24.72
N VAL A 182 5.15 -3.84 24.50
CA VAL A 182 4.06 -4.71 24.02
C VAL A 182 4.28 -5.08 22.56
N LEU A 183 4.73 -4.14 21.70
CA LEU A 183 4.95 -4.40 20.29
C LEU A 183 6.10 -5.38 20.04
N ASP A 184 7.20 -5.26 20.80
CA ASP A 184 8.39 -6.10 20.65
C ASP A 184 8.31 -7.40 21.47
N HIS A 185 7.22 -7.60 22.22
CA HIS A 185 7.09 -8.79 23.04
C HIS A 185 7.13 -10.03 22.14
N VAL A 186 8.20 -10.80 22.29
CA VAL A 186 8.30 -12.15 21.75
C VAL A 186 7.50 -13.01 22.73
N ARG A 187 6.60 -13.83 22.22
CA ARG A 187 5.91 -14.82 23.05
C ARG A 187 7.00 -15.66 23.75
N GLU A 188 7.04 -15.62 25.07
CA GLU A 188 7.75 -16.65 25.82
C GLU A 188 7.11 -17.97 25.44
N GLN A 189 7.76 -18.67 24.55
CA GLN A 189 7.47 -20.06 24.28
C GLN A 189 8.05 -20.82 25.46
N ASP A 190 7.34 -21.79 25.98
CA ASP A 190 7.88 -22.73 26.94
C ASP A 190 9.23 -23.23 26.44
N ASP A 191 10.20 -23.48 27.31
CA ASP A 191 11.57 -23.90 26.93
C ASP A 191 11.61 -25.09 25.94
N GLU A 192 10.56 -25.89 25.90
CA GLU A 192 10.35 -26.94 24.88
C GLU A 192 10.01 -26.36 23.49
N ASP A 193 9.24 -25.25 23.44
CA ASP A 193 8.94 -24.57 22.16
C ASP A 193 10.14 -23.75 21.68
N ILE A 194 10.96 -23.20 22.56
CA ILE A 194 12.22 -22.52 22.22
C ILE A 194 13.22 -23.51 21.65
N LYS A 195 13.39 -24.66 22.30
CA LYS A 195 14.22 -25.77 21.79
C LYS A 195 13.70 -26.37 20.49
N ARG A 196 12.37 -26.41 20.30
CA ARG A 196 11.73 -26.81 19.04
C ARG A 196 11.88 -25.73 17.95
N TYR A 197 11.96 -24.45 18.34
CA TYR A 197 12.15 -23.31 17.43
C TYR A 197 13.63 -23.14 17.06
N GLU A 198 14.54 -23.38 18.01
CA GLU A 198 15.99 -23.44 17.75
C GLU A 198 16.41 -24.73 17.05
N SER A 199 15.71 -25.85 17.30
CA SER A 199 15.90 -27.14 16.60
C SER A 199 15.06 -27.26 15.33
N SER A 200 13.96 -26.55 15.17
CA SER A 200 13.48 -26.20 13.84
C SER A 200 14.39 -25.07 13.35
N GLU A 201 15.55 -25.41 12.80
CA GLU A 201 16.17 -24.60 11.78
C GLU A 201 15.04 -24.10 10.89
N VAL A 202 14.70 -22.80 10.98
CA VAL A 202 13.89 -22.15 9.94
C VAL A 202 14.74 -22.32 8.70
N LYS A 203 14.50 -23.43 7.99
CA LYS A 203 15.28 -23.79 6.80
C LYS A 203 15.21 -22.59 5.90
N ASP A 204 16.37 -22.00 5.66
CA ASP A 204 16.44 -20.84 4.78
C ASP A 204 15.65 -21.19 3.51
N PRO A 205 14.58 -20.47 3.16
CA PRO A 205 13.76 -20.76 1.98
C PRO A 205 14.59 -20.93 0.71
N ARG A 206 15.79 -20.32 0.67
CA ARG A 206 16.76 -20.45 -0.42
C ARG A 206 17.33 -21.86 -0.55
N ILE A 207 17.53 -22.56 0.57
CA ILE A 207 18.06 -23.93 0.61
C ILE A 207 16.97 -24.89 0.13
N GLU A 208 15.74 -24.72 0.59
CA GLU A 208 14.63 -25.63 0.28
C GLU A 208 14.11 -25.47 -1.15
N ILE A 209 14.08 -24.23 -1.65
CA ILE A 209 13.60 -23.91 -3.01
C ILE A 209 14.72 -24.04 -4.05
N GLY A 210 15.97 -23.81 -3.66
CA GLY A 210 17.13 -23.61 -4.53
C GLY A 210 17.30 -22.13 -4.91
N VAL A 211 18.54 -21.62 -4.84
CA VAL A 211 18.86 -20.19 -4.96
C VAL A 211 18.32 -19.56 -6.25
N ASN A 212 18.49 -20.21 -7.41
CA ASN A 212 18.05 -19.66 -8.68
C ASN A 212 16.52 -19.61 -8.78
N ARG A 213 15.84 -20.65 -8.30
CA ARG A 213 14.38 -20.70 -8.27
C ARG A 213 13.81 -19.68 -7.28
N PHE A 214 14.46 -19.50 -6.14
CA PHE A 214 14.09 -18.48 -5.18
C PHE A 214 14.20 -17.06 -5.76
N ARG A 215 15.30 -16.74 -6.46
CA ARG A 215 15.46 -15.45 -7.15
C ARG A 215 14.36 -15.23 -8.18
N LEU A 216 14.03 -16.24 -8.97
CA LEU A 216 12.94 -16.19 -9.94
C LEU A 216 11.59 -15.94 -9.25
N ASN A 217 11.32 -16.62 -8.13
CA ASN A 217 10.10 -16.40 -7.36
C ASN A 217 9.96 -14.96 -6.91
N ILE A 218 11.03 -14.38 -6.33
CA ILE A 218 11.03 -12.98 -5.90
C ILE A 218 10.83 -12.03 -7.07
N PHE A 219 11.49 -12.27 -8.20
CA PHE A 219 11.28 -11.47 -9.41
C PHE A 219 9.84 -11.50 -9.89
N VAL A 220 9.20 -12.68 -9.96
CA VAL A 220 7.80 -12.83 -10.36
C VAL A 220 6.86 -12.11 -9.39
N ILE A 221 7.10 -12.21 -8.09
CA ILE A 221 6.30 -11.51 -7.07
C ILE A 221 6.45 -9.99 -7.24
N CYS A 222 7.67 -9.49 -7.38
CA CYS A 222 7.93 -8.05 -7.58
C CYS A 222 7.28 -7.53 -8.88
N ALA A 223 7.40 -8.27 -9.98
CA ALA A 223 6.74 -7.94 -11.24
C ALA A 223 5.21 -7.90 -11.10
N SER A 224 4.64 -8.87 -10.35
CA SER A 224 3.20 -8.90 -10.07
C SER A 224 2.76 -7.68 -9.26
N ILE A 225 3.51 -7.29 -8.21
CA ILE A 225 3.25 -6.08 -7.42
C ILE A 225 3.26 -4.84 -8.32
N PHE A 226 4.30 -4.70 -9.14
CA PHE A 226 4.45 -3.56 -10.05
C PHE A 226 3.29 -3.45 -11.04
N ILE A 227 2.94 -4.54 -11.73
CA ILE A 227 1.86 -4.55 -12.73
C ILE A 227 0.49 -4.32 -12.09
N VAL A 228 0.22 -4.92 -10.91
CA VAL A 228 -1.04 -4.71 -10.17
C VAL A 228 -1.20 -3.25 -9.79
N TRP A 229 -0.16 -2.60 -9.24
CA TRP A 229 -0.22 -1.19 -8.87
C TRP A 229 -0.23 -0.25 -10.07
N LEU A 230 0.47 -0.62 -11.16
CA LEU A 230 0.41 0.12 -12.43
C LEU A 230 -1.02 0.15 -12.99
N GLY A 231 -1.71 -1.00 -12.97
CA GLY A 231 -3.10 -1.08 -13.37
C GLY A 231 -4.02 -0.34 -12.38
N TYR A 232 -3.90 -0.59 -11.07
CA TYR A 232 -4.75 0.05 -10.07
C TYR A 232 -4.67 1.58 -10.13
N SER A 233 -3.49 2.13 -10.37
CA SER A 233 -3.29 3.59 -10.47
C SER A 233 -4.02 4.25 -11.64
N GLN A 234 -4.50 3.49 -12.64
CA GLN A 234 -5.33 4.04 -13.70
C GLN A 234 -6.72 4.45 -13.19
N TRP A 235 -7.22 3.75 -12.16
CA TRP A 235 -8.45 4.15 -11.49
C TRP A 235 -8.30 5.50 -10.80
N ASP A 236 -7.14 5.75 -10.18
CA ASP A 236 -6.85 7.02 -9.48
C ASP A 236 -6.57 8.19 -10.45
N SER A 237 -6.27 7.92 -11.73
CA SER A 237 -5.80 8.93 -12.68
C SER A 237 -6.58 8.97 -13.99
N ASN A 238 -6.28 8.06 -14.93
CA ASN A 238 -6.77 8.13 -16.29
C ASN A 238 -8.27 7.80 -16.43
N LEU A 239 -8.86 7.03 -15.50
CA LEU A 239 -10.29 6.73 -15.52
C LEU A 239 -11.13 7.98 -15.28
N SER A 240 -10.66 8.94 -14.48
CA SER A 240 -11.36 10.21 -14.29
C SER A 240 -11.56 10.94 -15.61
N ALA A 241 -10.50 11.03 -16.42
CA ALA A 241 -10.56 11.63 -17.75
C ALA A 241 -11.48 10.84 -18.70
N TYR A 242 -11.44 9.51 -18.64
CA TYR A 242 -12.32 8.65 -19.45
C TYR A 242 -13.80 8.87 -19.11
N MET A 243 -14.16 8.93 -17.83
CA MET A 243 -15.53 9.21 -17.38
C MET A 243 -15.98 10.61 -17.78
N LEU A 244 -15.14 11.63 -17.58
CA LEU A 244 -15.42 13.02 -17.98
C LEU A 244 -15.65 13.14 -19.49
N ASN A 245 -14.86 12.44 -20.33
CA ASN A 245 -15.03 12.40 -21.77
C ASN A 245 -16.38 11.77 -22.20
N GLN A 246 -16.97 10.94 -21.33
CA GLN A 246 -18.30 10.37 -21.54
C GLN A 246 -19.45 11.21 -20.95
N GLY A 247 -19.14 12.40 -20.44
CA GLY A 247 -20.13 13.34 -19.89
C GLY A 247 -20.47 13.15 -18.41
N TYR A 248 -19.74 12.27 -17.69
CA TYR A 248 -19.90 12.12 -16.25
C TYR A 248 -19.18 13.23 -15.50
N THR A 249 -19.66 13.54 -14.31
CA THR A 249 -19.10 14.57 -13.44
C THR A 249 -17.99 14.02 -12.53
N THR A 250 -17.14 14.91 -12.01
CA THR A 250 -16.14 14.57 -10.99
C THR A 250 -16.78 13.97 -9.72
N ARG A 251 -18.03 14.38 -9.42
CA ARG A 251 -18.80 13.82 -8.29
C ARG A 251 -19.13 12.35 -8.52
N GLU A 252 -19.60 11.99 -9.71
CA GLU A 252 -19.93 10.61 -10.08
C GLU A 252 -18.68 9.73 -10.07
N TYR A 253 -17.56 10.25 -10.59
CA TYR A 253 -16.27 9.59 -10.46
C TYR A 253 -15.87 9.33 -8.99
N GLY A 254 -15.98 10.34 -8.13
CA GLY A 254 -15.69 10.18 -6.70
C GLY A 254 -16.58 9.16 -6.00
N LEU A 255 -17.86 9.06 -6.36
CA LEU A 255 -18.79 8.07 -5.82
C LEU A 255 -18.39 6.63 -6.17
N VAL A 256 -17.71 6.38 -7.29
CA VAL A 256 -17.17 5.06 -7.62
C VAL A 256 -16.20 4.57 -6.54
N PHE A 257 -15.33 5.46 -6.02
CA PHE A 257 -14.43 5.13 -4.92
C PHE A 257 -15.15 4.96 -3.57
N THR A 258 -16.23 5.71 -3.36
CA THR A 258 -17.09 5.49 -2.18
C THR A 258 -17.67 4.08 -2.20
N VAL A 259 -18.12 3.60 -3.37
CA VAL A 259 -18.61 2.22 -3.56
C VAL A 259 -17.48 1.22 -3.32
N ASN A 260 -16.26 1.46 -3.81
CA ASN A 260 -15.09 0.62 -3.53
C ASN A 260 -14.87 0.48 -2.01
N ALA A 261 -14.72 1.61 -1.30
CA ALA A 261 -14.46 1.60 0.14
C ALA A 261 -15.57 0.91 0.95
N ALA A 262 -16.84 1.21 0.62
CA ALA A 262 -17.99 0.60 1.29
C ALA A 262 -18.09 -0.91 1.01
N SER A 263 -17.85 -1.33 -0.23
CA SER A 263 -17.91 -2.74 -0.59
C SER A 263 -16.74 -3.54 0.00
N LEU A 264 -15.55 -2.95 0.15
CA LEU A 264 -14.43 -3.59 0.84
C LEU A 264 -14.76 -3.99 2.28
N LEU A 265 -15.53 -3.17 3.01
CA LEU A 265 -15.94 -3.49 4.38
C LEU A 265 -16.74 -4.81 4.44
N ILE A 266 -17.48 -5.13 3.38
CA ILE A 266 -18.30 -6.35 3.29
C ILE A 266 -17.52 -7.48 2.61
N ILE A 267 -16.89 -7.19 1.48
CA ILE A 267 -16.19 -8.18 0.65
C ILE A 267 -14.98 -8.75 1.36
N GLN A 268 -14.17 -7.91 2.04
CA GLN A 268 -12.93 -8.35 2.68
C GLN A 268 -13.14 -9.44 3.74
N PRO A 269 -14.08 -9.30 4.72
CA PRO A 269 -14.35 -10.38 5.69
C PRO A 269 -14.88 -11.66 5.03
N VAL A 270 -15.70 -11.54 3.99
CA VAL A 270 -16.24 -12.69 3.24
C VAL A 270 -15.11 -13.41 2.52
N MET A 271 -14.28 -12.67 1.78
CA MET A 271 -13.14 -13.24 1.07
C MET A 271 -12.14 -13.90 2.03
N ASN A 272 -11.90 -13.32 3.20
CA ASN A 272 -11.05 -13.92 4.22
C ASN A 272 -11.55 -15.29 4.66
N ARG A 273 -12.87 -15.47 4.80
CA ARG A 273 -13.47 -16.75 5.22
C ARG A 273 -13.54 -17.77 4.09
N VAL A 274 -13.92 -17.34 2.90
CA VAL A 274 -14.14 -18.24 1.75
C VAL A 274 -12.82 -18.63 1.11
N VAL A 275 -12.00 -17.66 0.74
CA VAL A 275 -10.79 -17.87 -0.04
C VAL A 275 -9.74 -18.66 0.76
N SER A 276 -9.62 -18.40 2.08
CA SER A 276 -8.70 -19.14 2.94
C SER A 276 -9.07 -20.61 3.12
N LYS A 277 -10.35 -20.95 2.96
CA LYS A 277 -10.81 -22.36 3.00
C LYS A 277 -10.56 -23.10 1.68
N VAL A 278 -10.70 -22.39 0.55
CA VAL A 278 -10.57 -22.97 -0.78
C VAL A 278 -9.11 -23.09 -1.22
N PHE A 279 -8.33 -22.04 -0.98
CA PHE A 279 -6.94 -21.98 -1.42
C PHE A 279 -6.00 -22.00 -0.23
N LYS A 280 -5.33 -23.15 -0.01
CA LYS A 280 -4.30 -23.30 1.03
C LYS A 280 -3.03 -22.51 0.70
N LEU A 281 -2.63 -22.46 -0.57
CA LEU A 281 -1.44 -21.74 -1.04
C LEU A 281 -1.80 -20.30 -1.45
N LEU A 282 -1.02 -19.34 -0.96
CA LEU A 282 -1.24 -17.90 -1.18
C LEU A 282 -1.10 -17.51 -2.65
N LYS A 283 -0.22 -18.20 -3.39
CA LYS A 283 0.00 -17.95 -4.82
C LYS A 283 -1.28 -18.10 -5.66
N TYR A 284 -2.14 -19.08 -5.35
CA TYR A 284 -3.40 -19.27 -6.08
C TYR A 284 -4.44 -18.19 -5.77
N GLN A 285 -4.38 -17.62 -4.58
CA GLN A 285 -5.21 -16.47 -4.21
C GLN A 285 -4.78 -15.23 -4.98
N ILE A 286 -3.45 -14.99 -5.08
CA ILE A 286 -2.89 -13.90 -5.87
C ILE A 286 -3.21 -14.09 -7.36
N PHE A 287 -3.04 -15.31 -7.87
CA PHE A 287 -3.39 -15.67 -9.26
C PHE A 287 -4.85 -15.29 -9.58
N LEU A 288 -5.79 -15.84 -8.82
CA LEU A 288 -7.22 -15.60 -9.08
C LEU A 288 -7.59 -14.13 -8.90
N GLY A 289 -7.11 -13.49 -7.82
CA GLY A 289 -7.38 -12.08 -7.57
C GLY A 289 -6.83 -11.17 -8.67
N THR A 290 -5.63 -11.44 -9.17
CA THR A 290 -5.03 -10.66 -10.28
C THR A 290 -5.80 -10.84 -11.59
N ILE A 291 -6.29 -12.06 -11.88
CA ILE A 291 -7.19 -12.30 -13.04
C ILE A 291 -8.48 -11.49 -12.89
N ILE A 292 -9.12 -11.53 -11.72
CA ILE A 292 -10.36 -10.77 -11.46
C ILE A 292 -10.12 -9.26 -11.62
N MET A 293 -9.00 -8.74 -11.08
CA MET A 293 -8.61 -7.33 -11.29
C MET A 293 -8.41 -7.01 -12.77
N GLY A 294 -7.74 -7.88 -13.54
CA GLY A 294 -7.58 -7.72 -14.98
C GLY A 294 -8.90 -7.70 -15.73
N LEU A 295 -9.82 -8.61 -15.40
CA LEU A 295 -11.15 -8.67 -16.01
C LEU A 295 -11.99 -7.40 -15.76
N SER A 296 -11.79 -6.71 -14.61
CA SER A 296 -12.48 -5.44 -14.37
C SER A 296 -12.17 -4.40 -15.44
N PHE A 297 -10.93 -4.36 -15.94
CA PHE A 297 -10.54 -3.44 -17.01
C PHE A 297 -11.18 -3.77 -18.37
N LEU A 298 -11.51 -5.04 -18.65
CA LEU A 298 -12.23 -5.40 -19.88
C LEU A 298 -13.69 -4.91 -19.92
N LEU A 299 -14.26 -4.58 -18.77
CA LEU A 299 -15.62 -4.02 -18.71
C LEU A 299 -15.64 -2.53 -19.08
N LEU A 300 -14.49 -1.83 -19.01
CA LEU A 300 -14.41 -0.38 -19.22
C LEU A 300 -14.55 0.05 -20.69
N PRO A 301 -13.96 -0.60 -21.71
CA PRO A 301 -14.09 -0.17 -23.11
C PRO A 301 -15.52 -0.07 -23.60
N GLY A 302 -16.41 -0.89 -23.07
CA GLY A 302 -17.86 -0.88 -23.42
C GLY A 302 -18.74 -0.12 -22.43
N ALA A 303 -18.18 0.50 -21.41
CA ALA A 303 -18.93 1.17 -20.35
C ALA A 303 -19.57 2.46 -20.88
N LYS A 304 -20.87 2.41 -21.21
CA LYS A 304 -21.68 3.57 -21.62
C LYS A 304 -22.63 4.06 -20.53
N THR A 305 -22.79 3.30 -19.47
CA THR A 305 -23.67 3.63 -18.34
C THR A 305 -22.89 3.75 -17.06
N TYR A 306 -23.34 4.60 -16.14
CA TYR A 306 -22.72 4.73 -14.82
C TYR A 306 -22.65 3.39 -14.08
N LEU A 307 -23.69 2.57 -14.21
CA LEU A 307 -23.75 1.24 -13.61
C LEU A 307 -22.60 0.32 -14.09
N ALA A 308 -22.17 0.45 -15.35
CA ALA A 308 -21.05 -0.34 -15.87
C ALA A 308 -19.72 0.00 -15.15
N PHE A 309 -19.48 1.28 -14.82
CA PHE A 309 -18.35 1.71 -14.01
C PHE A 309 -18.42 1.15 -12.58
N ILE A 310 -19.62 1.18 -11.97
CA ILE A 310 -19.85 0.61 -10.64
C ILE A 310 -19.58 -0.90 -10.65
N ILE A 311 -20.09 -1.64 -11.62
CA ILE A 311 -19.86 -3.09 -11.76
C ILE A 311 -18.35 -3.37 -11.94
N SER A 312 -17.69 -2.62 -12.83
CA SER A 312 -16.26 -2.76 -13.04
C SER A 312 -15.46 -2.52 -11.74
N MET A 313 -15.82 -1.49 -10.96
CA MET A 313 -15.21 -1.22 -9.65
C MET A 313 -15.47 -2.35 -8.65
N LEU A 314 -16.69 -2.89 -8.59
CA LEU A 314 -17.01 -4.01 -7.69
C LEU A 314 -16.20 -5.27 -8.05
N VAL A 315 -16.03 -5.57 -9.34
CA VAL A 315 -15.17 -6.67 -9.81
C VAL A 315 -13.71 -6.41 -9.41
N LEU A 316 -13.21 -5.18 -9.61
CA LEU A 316 -11.88 -4.78 -9.15
C LEU A 316 -11.72 -5.03 -7.65
N THR A 317 -12.68 -4.59 -6.84
CA THR A 317 -12.68 -4.69 -5.38
C THR A 317 -12.60 -6.14 -4.89
N VAL A 318 -13.27 -7.07 -5.56
CA VAL A 318 -13.14 -8.50 -5.26
C VAL A 318 -11.70 -8.97 -5.46
N GLY A 319 -11.10 -8.68 -6.61
CA GLY A 319 -9.70 -9.04 -6.90
C GLY A 319 -8.70 -8.38 -5.96
N GLU A 320 -8.87 -7.08 -5.71
CA GLU A 320 -8.11 -6.25 -4.79
C GLU A 320 -8.07 -6.86 -3.38
N SER A 321 -9.23 -7.28 -2.85
CA SER A 321 -9.37 -7.91 -1.54
C SER A 321 -8.59 -9.23 -1.40
N MET A 322 -8.30 -9.89 -2.53
CA MET A 322 -7.52 -11.12 -2.57
C MET A 322 -6.02 -10.86 -2.73
N VAL A 323 -5.63 -9.83 -3.48
CA VAL A 323 -4.24 -9.60 -3.89
C VAL A 323 -3.45 -8.81 -2.86
N PHE A 324 -3.91 -7.59 -2.50
CA PHE A 324 -3.13 -6.67 -1.69
C PHE A 324 -2.76 -7.17 -0.29
N PRO A 325 -3.63 -7.86 0.47
CA PRO A 325 -3.21 -8.41 1.75
C PRO A 325 -2.42 -9.73 1.62
N THR A 326 -2.53 -10.40 0.48
CA THR A 326 -1.93 -11.74 0.31
C THR A 326 -0.48 -11.67 -0.15
N ILE A 327 -0.10 -10.69 -0.96
CA ILE A 327 1.29 -10.53 -1.42
C ILE A 327 2.27 -10.26 -0.26
N PRO A 328 2.01 -9.30 0.67
CA PRO A 328 2.86 -9.12 1.84
C PRO A 328 2.95 -10.39 2.72
N ALA A 329 1.85 -11.15 2.83
CA ALA A 329 1.83 -12.41 3.56
C ALA A 329 2.73 -13.48 2.89
N LEU A 330 2.71 -13.56 1.55
CA LEU A 330 3.58 -14.45 0.78
C LEU A 330 5.06 -14.07 0.95
N LEU A 331 5.38 -12.77 0.84
CA LEU A 331 6.74 -12.27 1.08
C LEU A 331 7.22 -12.56 2.50
N SER A 332 6.33 -12.46 3.51
CA SER A 332 6.64 -12.84 4.88
C SER A 332 7.01 -14.31 5.00
N LYS A 333 6.29 -15.23 4.33
CA LYS A 333 6.63 -16.66 4.28
C LYS A 333 7.97 -16.95 3.58
N MET A 334 8.38 -16.11 2.64
CA MET A 334 9.64 -16.24 1.91
C MET A 334 10.81 -15.53 2.58
N SER A 335 10.58 -14.87 3.71
CA SER A 335 11.59 -14.16 4.48
C SER A 335 12.01 -14.95 5.72
N THR A 336 13.21 -14.67 6.21
CA THR A 336 13.68 -15.09 7.53
C THR A 336 13.52 -13.94 8.53
N ASN A 337 13.67 -14.22 9.82
CA ASN A 337 13.65 -13.19 10.87
C ASN A 337 14.67 -12.07 10.62
N ARG A 338 15.79 -12.38 9.96
CA ARG A 338 16.90 -11.44 9.71
C ARG A 338 16.65 -10.50 8.53
N ASN A 339 15.77 -10.85 7.58
CA ASN A 339 15.59 -10.08 6.33
C ASN A 339 14.14 -9.71 6.02
N ARG A 340 13.24 -9.81 7.02
CA ARG A 340 11.80 -9.56 6.85
C ARG A 340 11.49 -8.14 6.40
N GLY A 341 12.15 -7.13 6.98
CA GLY A 341 11.98 -5.74 6.59
C GLY A 341 12.39 -5.50 5.14
N THR A 342 13.50 -6.11 4.71
CA THR A 342 13.98 -6.06 3.32
C THR A 342 12.93 -6.65 2.34
N PHE A 343 12.30 -7.77 2.69
CA PHE A 343 11.26 -8.38 1.84
C PHE A 343 9.98 -7.53 1.80
N GLN A 344 9.60 -6.92 2.91
CA GLN A 344 8.45 -5.98 2.94
C GLN A 344 8.77 -4.69 2.18
N SER A 345 10.04 -4.25 2.13
CA SER A 345 10.44 -3.11 1.31
C SER A 345 10.29 -3.38 -0.19
N PHE A 346 10.45 -4.63 -0.67
CA PHE A 346 10.17 -4.98 -2.06
C PHE A 346 8.72 -4.69 -2.43
N TYR A 347 7.76 -5.09 -1.57
CA TYR A 347 6.35 -4.76 -1.77
C TYR A 347 6.13 -3.25 -1.89
N SER A 348 6.73 -2.47 -0.98
CA SER A 348 6.60 -1.02 -0.94
C SER A 348 7.23 -0.34 -2.15
N ILE A 349 8.45 -0.76 -2.54
CA ILE A 349 9.19 -0.18 -3.67
C ILE A 349 8.48 -0.45 -4.98
N PHE A 350 8.18 -1.73 -5.29
CA PHE A 350 7.55 -2.09 -6.55
C PHE A 350 6.11 -1.60 -6.66
N GLY A 351 5.40 -1.52 -5.54
CA GLY A 351 4.09 -0.88 -5.46
C GLY A 351 4.16 0.62 -5.74
N SER A 352 5.12 1.32 -5.14
CA SER A 352 5.34 2.75 -5.38
C SER A 352 5.77 3.04 -6.82
N LEU A 353 6.64 2.18 -7.40
CA LEU A 353 7.04 2.27 -8.82
C LEU A 353 5.82 2.12 -9.75
N GLY A 354 4.98 1.10 -9.53
CA GLY A 354 3.79 0.90 -10.34
C GLY A 354 2.84 2.09 -10.27
N ARG A 355 2.63 2.62 -9.05
CA ARG A 355 1.77 3.78 -8.81
C ARG A 355 2.34 5.08 -9.40
N ALA A 356 3.66 5.27 -9.38
CA ALA A 356 4.29 6.46 -9.92
C ALA A 356 4.34 6.45 -11.45
N ILE A 357 4.67 5.31 -12.06
CA ILE A 357 4.83 5.17 -13.53
C ILE A 357 3.47 5.01 -14.22
N GLY A 358 2.51 4.35 -13.56
CA GLY A 358 1.24 3.98 -14.15
C GLY A 358 0.47 5.14 -14.83
N PRO A 359 0.19 6.25 -14.14
CA PRO A 359 -0.54 7.38 -14.72
C PRO A 359 0.13 7.94 -15.96
N TYR A 360 1.46 8.09 -15.93
CA TYR A 360 2.23 8.62 -17.05
C TYR A 360 2.25 7.64 -18.23
N ALA A 361 2.58 6.38 -18.00
CA ALA A 361 2.57 5.34 -19.01
C ALA A 361 1.17 5.18 -19.64
N GLY A 362 0.12 5.22 -18.80
CA GLY A 362 -1.25 5.18 -19.28
C GLY A 362 -1.61 6.37 -20.17
N SER A 363 -1.23 7.58 -19.77
CA SER A 363 -1.46 8.79 -20.58
C SER A 363 -0.76 8.74 -21.93
N LEU A 364 0.46 8.21 -22.01
CA LEU A 364 1.16 8.01 -23.28
C LEU A 364 0.41 7.04 -24.20
N ILE A 365 -0.07 5.92 -23.66
CA ILE A 365 -0.84 4.93 -24.43
C ILE A 365 -2.16 5.53 -24.93
N ILE A 366 -2.86 6.30 -24.07
CA ILE A 366 -4.12 6.95 -24.43
C ILE A 366 -3.90 7.96 -25.58
N THR A 367 -2.87 8.78 -25.45
CA THR A 367 -2.55 9.81 -26.46
C THR A 367 -2.10 9.22 -27.78
N ALA A 368 -1.29 8.15 -27.75
CA ALA A 368 -0.78 7.50 -28.95
C ALA A 368 -1.82 6.58 -29.62
N LEU A 369 -2.71 5.98 -28.85
CA LEU A 369 -3.65 4.95 -29.32
C LEU A 369 -5.08 5.23 -28.84
N SER A 370 -5.47 4.69 -27.66
CA SER A 370 -6.80 4.91 -27.10
C SER A 370 -6.94 4.43 -25.63
N PHE A 371 -8.02 4.84 -24.96
CA PHE A 371 -8.40 4.28 -23.66
C PHE A 371 -8.64 2.77 -23.70
N SER A 372 -9.29 2.28 -24.75
CA SER A 372 -9.56 0.84 -24.93
C SER A 372 -8.27 0.05 -25.01
N THR A 373 -7.27 0.55 -25.75
CA THR A 373 -5.96 -0.09 -25.86
C THR A 373 -5.26 -0.14 -24.50
N LEU A 374 -5.34 0.93 -23.71
CA LEU A 374 -4.79 0.96 -22.35
C LEU A 374 -5.44 -0.14 -21.49
N PHE A 375 -6.76 -0.20 -21.44
CA PHE A 375 -7.48 -1.14 -20.59
C PHE A 375 -7.22 -2.60 -20.98
N VAL A 376 -7.23 -2.90 -22.29
CA VAL A 376 -6.89 -4.24 -22.78
C VAL A 376 -5.42 -4.59 -22.48
N GLY A 377 -4.50 -3.65 -22.66
CA GLY A 377 -3.07 -3.83 -22.37
C GLY A 377 -2.83 -4.13 -20.88
N ILE A 378 -3.52 -3.44 -19.97
CA ILE A 378 -3.47 -3.73 -18.53
C ILE A 378 -3.98 -5.13 -18.24
N THR A 379 -5.13 -5.51 -18.82
CA THR A 379 -5.70 -6.85 -18.64
C THR A 379 -4.70 -7.93 -19.08
N ILE A 380 -4.12 -7.80 -20.26
CA ILE A 380 -3.12 -8.75 -20.76
C ILE A 380 -1.91 -8.82 -19.82
N SER A 381 -1.39 -7.68 -19.38
CA SER A 381 -0.26 -7.62 -18.45
C SER A 381 -0.58 -8.31 -17.12
N MET A 382 -1.78 -8.09 -16.57
CA MET A 382 -2.25 -8.76 -15.34
C MET A 382 -2.40 -10.27 -15.54
N ILE A 383 -2.93 -10.72 -16.66
CA ILE A 383 -3.04 -12.17 -16.98
C ILE A 383 -1.65 -12.80 -17.07
N ILE A 384 -0.69 -12.15 -17.73
CA ILE A 384 0.69 -12.67 -17.85
C ILE A 384 1.32 -12.86 -16.47
N VAL A 385 1.28 -11.85 -15.60
CA VAL A 385 1.88 -11.97 -14.27
C VAL A 385 1.09 -12.93 -13.37
N ALA A 386 -0.23 -13.03 -13.52
CA ALA A 386 -1.03 -14.02 -12.83
C ALA A 386 -0.61 -15.44 -13.20
N ILE A 387 -0.46 -15.74 -14.49
CA ILE A 387 0.01 -17.07 -14.95
C ILE A 387 1.43 -17.35 -14.41
N ALA A 388 2.31 -16.35 -14.42
CA ALA A 388 3.65 -16.49 -13.85
C ALA A 388 3.62 -16.84 -12.36
N MET A 389 2.64 -16.33 -11.58
CA MET A 389 2.46 -16.65 -10.17
C MET A 389 2.19 -18.14 -9.90
N ILE A 390 1.56 -18.87 -10.82
CA ILE A 390 1.37 -20.32 -10.68
C ILE A 390 2.72 -21.03 -10.57
N GLY A 391 3.70 -20.55 -11.32
CA GLY A 391 5.06 -21.07 -11.32
C GLY A 391 5.87 -20.80 -10.06
N VAL A 392 5.42 -19.91 -9.16
CA VAL A 392 6.09 -19.64 -7.88
C VAL A 392 6.04 -20.88 -6.98
N LYS A 393 7.19 -21.33 -6.48
CA LYS A 393 7.27 -22.41 -5.49
C LYS A 393 7.07 -21.82 -4.11
N GLU A 394 5.88 -22.00 -3.55
CA GLU A 394 5.54 -21.61 -2.18
C GLU A 394 5.86 -22.77 -1.23
N LEU A 395 6.46 -22.45 -0.07
CA LEU A 395 6.64 -23.40 1.01
C LEU A 395 5.30 -23.65 1.70
N GLY A 396 4.98 -24.90 1.93
CA GLY A 396 3.70 -25.35 2.49
C GLY A 396 3.49 -24.98 3.96
#